data_2db0df4fa564aeda31ad8132e3368a4c
#
_entry.id   2db0df4fa564aeda31ad8132e3368a4c
#
_cell.length_a   1.000
_cell.length_b   1.000
_cell.length_c   1.000
_cell.angle_alpha   90.00
_cell.angle_beta   90.00
_cell.angle_gamma   90.00
#
_symmetry.space_group_name_H-M   'P 1'
#
loop_
_entity.id
_entity.type
_entity.pdbx_description
1 polymer ?
#
loop_
_entity_poly.entity_id
_entity_poly.type
_entity_poly.pdbx_seq_one_letter_code
_entity_poly.pdbx_strand_id
1 'polypeptide(L)'
;LLDGVSERVYPIGRLDRNSEGLLLFTNDGKFANDIMHPSKHISKTYRVTVRPSINEEQLVQLTNGVVIDGKKTLPATVNVLTEEEGRVVLQIVIREGRNRQIRKMCEAVGLEVARLRRTAIGPVKLGMLKPGTYRELTAEEIKALRNAVGE
;
A
#
# COMPACT_ATOMS: atom_id res chain seq x y z
N LEU A 1 -3.04 -18.39 9.08
CA LEU A 1 -2.16 -17.24 9.30
C LEU A 1 -2.12 -16.73 10.73
N LEU A 2 -3.21 -16.91 11.46
CA LEU A 2 -3.35 -16.35 12.81
C LEU A 2 -3.38 -17.43 13.88
N ASP A 3 -2.68 -18.52 13.65
CA ASP A 3 -2.54 -19.60 14.63
C ASP A 3 -1.90 -19.06 15.90
N GLY A 4 -2.47 -19.39 17.06
CA GLY A 4 -2.01 -18.90 18.35
C GLY A 4 -2.66 -17.61 18.83
N VAL A 5 -3.51 -16.98 18.00
CA VAL A 5 -4.30 -15.82 18.43
C VAL A 5 -5.57 -16.32 19.10
N SER A 6 -5.75 -15.99 20.40
CA SER A 6 -6.88 -16.46 21.19
C SER A 6 -8.13 -15.61 21.03
N GLU A 7 -7.99 -14.35 20.60
CA GLU A 7 -9.11 -13.43 20.44
C GLU A 7 -9.56 -13.37 18.99
N ARG A 8 -10.86 -13.07 18.80
CA ARG A 8 -11.37 -12.79 17.46
C ARG A 8 -10.82 -11.45 16.99
N VAL A 9 -10.18 -11.45 15.81
CA VAL A 9 -9.62 -10.24 15.20
C VAL A 9 -10.20 -10.04 13.80
N TYR A 10 -10.16 -8.79 13.35
CA TYR A 10 -10.68 -8.36 12.06
C TYR A 10 -9.55 -7.77 11.23
N PRO A 11 -9.49 -8.06 9.92
CA PRO A 11 -8.51 -7.40 9.06
C PRO A 11 -8.84 -5.92 8.88
N ILE A 12 -7.81 -5.09 8.85
CA ILE A 12 -7.95 -3.67 8.51
C ILE A 12 -7.69 -3.55 7.00
N GLY A 13 -8.77 -3.48 6.22
CA GLY A 13 -8.69 -3.51 4.77
C GLY A 13 -8.39 -4.91 4.25
N ARG A 14 -7.86 -4.97 3.05
CA ARG A 14 -7.59 -6.23 2.37
C ARG A 14 -6.44 -6.06 1.38
N LEU A 15 -5.80 -7.16 1.05
CA LEU A 15 -4.85 -7.23 -0.06
C LEU A 15 -5.58 -7.80 -1.26
N ASP A 16 -5.38 -7.16 -2.42
CA ASP A 16 -5.99 -7.65 -3.67
C ASP A 16 -5.37 -8.97 -4.10
N ARG A 17 -6.10 -9.70 -4.91
CA ARG A 17 -5.59 -10.90 -5.56
C ARG A 17 -4.32 -10.55 -6.35
N ASN A 18 -3.29 -11.38 -6.22
CA ASN A 18 -1.97 -11.18 -6.83
C ASN A 18 -1.17 -10.01 -6.21
N SER A 19 -1.61 -9.52 -5.04
CA SER A 19 -0.84 -8.58 -4.24
C SER A 19 -0.37 -9.28 -2.97
N GLU A 20 0.76 -8.85 -2.44
CA GLU A 20 1.34 -9.41 -1.23
C GLU A 20 1.75 -8.29 -0.27
N GLY A 21 2.14 -8.64 0.94
CA GLY A 21 2.71 -7.70 1.89
C GLY A 21 1.91 -7.55 3.17
N LEU A 22 2.03 -6.37 3.76
CA LEU A 22 1.50 -6.06 5.08
C LEU A 22 -0.02 -6.02 5.12
N LEU A 23 -0.58 -6.72 6.09
CA LEU A 23 -2.00 -6.66 6.42
C LEU A 23 -2.12 -6.54 7.95
N LEU A 24 -2.89 -5.55 8.40
CA LEU A 24 -3.11 -5.31 9.83
C LEU A 24 -4.39 -6.00 10.28
N PHE A 25 -4.40 -6.46 11.54
CA PHE A 25 -5.57 -7.03 12.19
C PHE A 25 -5.77 -6.37 13.55
N THR A 26 -7.02 -6.24 13.97
CA THR A 26 -7.36 -5.68 15.26
C THR A 26 -8.60 -6.35 15.83
N ASN A 27 -8.75 -6.31 17.16
CA ASN A 27 -9.99 -6.70 17.83
C ASN A 27 -10.90 -5.48 18.09
N ASP A 28 -10.45 -4.29 17.73
CA ASP A 28 -11.19 -3.03 17.91
C ASP A 28 -11.80 -2.59 16.57
N GLY A 29 -13.10 -2.81 16.40
CA GLY A 29 -13.81 -2.47 15.18
C GLY A 29 -13.83 -0.97 14.88
N LYS A 30 -13.86 -0.13 15.90
CA LYS A 30 -13.83 1.33 15.72
C LYS A 30 -12.47 1.76 15.17
N PHE A 31 -11.39 1.24 15.73
CA PHE A 31 -10.04 1.52 15.26
C PHE A 31 -9.86 1.07 13.82
N ALA A 32 -10.32 -0.13 13.48
CA ALA A 32 -10.28 -0.64 12.11
C ALA A 32 -11.00 0.32 11.15
N ASN A 33 -12.20 0.75 11.53
CA ASN A 33 -13.00 1.66 10.70
C ASN A 33 -12.33 3.01 10.51
N ASP A 34 -11.72 3.55 11.57
CA ASP A 34 -11.00 4.83 11.50
C ASP A 34 -9.80 4.76 10.56
N ILE A 35 -9.02 3.67 10.64
CA ILE A 35 -7.86 3.48 9.75
C ILE A 35 -8.29 3.35 8.29
N MET A 36 -9.40 2.65 8.03
CA MET A 36 -9.89 2.42 6.66
C MET A 36 -10.66 3.59 6.08
N HIS A 37 -11.06 4.55 6.90
CA HIS A 37 -11.94 5.62 6.42
C HIS A 37 -11.25 6.50 5.39
N PRO A 38 -11.89 6.72 4.20
CA PRO A 38 -11.27 7.49 3.13
C PRO A 38 -10.87 8.91 3.52
N SER A 39 -11.60 9.55 4.42
CA SER A 39 -11.31 10.92 4.87
C SER A 39 -10.01 11.06 5.64
N LYS A 40 -9.46 9.96 6.15
CA LYS A 40 -8.22 9.99 6.93
C LYS A 40 -6.97 10.02 6.06
N HIS A 41 -7.08 9.64 4.80
CA HIS A 41 -5.97 9.67 3.82
C HIS A 41 -4.68 9.05 4.33
N ILE A 42 -4.80 7.96 5.11
CA ILE A 42 -3.60 7.28 5.61
C ILE A 42 -2.75 6.79 4.43
N SER A 43 -1.44 6.99 4.52
CA SER A 43 -0.53 6.60 3.45
C SER A 43 -0.36 5.08 3.39
N LYS A 44 -0.19 4.57 2.19
CA LYS A 44 0.17 3.17 1.95
C LYS A 44 1.36 3.16 1.00
N THR A 45 2.39 2.43 1.39
CA THR A 45 3.62 2.36 0.62
C THR A 45 3.72 1.00 -0.05
N TYR A 46 4.01 1.01 -1.35
CA TYR A 46 4.11 -0.20 -2.16
C TYR A 46 5.47 -0.29 -2.83
N ARG A 47 5.97 -1.50 -2.95
CA ARG A 47 7.10 -1.83 -3.81
C ARG A 47 6.52 -2.49 -5.05
N VAL A 48 6.76 -1.89 -6.21
CA VAL A 48 6.11 -2.28 -7.46
C VAL A 48 7.18 -2.60 -8.50
N THR A 49 7.17 -3.82 -9.00
CA THR A 49 8.02 -4.18 -10.13
C THR A 49 7.21 -4.01 -11.41
N VAL A 50 7.68 -3.14 -12.29
CA VAL A 50 7.03 -2.85 -13.58
C VAL A 50 7.92 -3.22 -14.74
N ARG A 51 7.31 -3.45 -15.90
CA ARG A 51 7.97 -3.78 -17.17
C ARG A 51 7.46 -2.89 -18.28
N PRO A 52 8.25 -2.65 -19.31
CA PRO A 52 9.65 -3.08 -19.47
C PRO A 52 10.64 -2.08 -18.87
N SER A 53 10.24 -0.83 -18.73
CA SER A 53 11.06 0.27 -18.24
C SER A 53 10.15 1.40 -17.83
N ILE A 54 10.71 2.49 -17.32
CA ILE A 54 9.94 3.70 -17.01
C ILE A 54 10.67 4.92 -17.56
N ASN A 55 9.92 5.87 -18.10
CA ASN A 55 10.47 7.14 -18.56
C ASN A 55 9.99 8.28 -17.65
N GLU A 56 10.57 9.45 -17.86
CA GLU A 56 10.26 10.63 -17.05
C GLU A 56 8.79 11.05 -17.16
N GLU A 57 8.21 10.97 -18.36
CA GLU A 57 6.81 11.30 -18.58
C GLU A 57 5.89 10.40 -17.76
N GLN A 58 6.14 9.11 -17.74
CA GLN A 58 5.37 8.15 -16.94
C GLN A 58 5.50 8.45 -15.44
N LEU A 59 6.70 8.78 -14.97
CA LEU A 59 6.94 9.17 -13.57
C LEU A 59 6.13 10.41 -13.21
N VAL A 60 6.14 11.42 -14.05
CA VAL A 60 5.40 12.65 -13.83
C VAL A 60 3.90 12.38 -13.80
N GLN A 61 3.38 11.58 -14.72
CA GLN A 61 1.97 11.23 -14.77
C GLN A 61 1.53 10.49 -13.50
N LEU A 62 2.30 9.50 -13.06
CA LEU A 62 1.99 8.76 -11.82
C LEU A 62 1.99 9.69 -10.61
N THR A 63 2.97 10.58 -10.53
CA THR A 63 3.11 11.52 -9.40
C THR A 63 1.95 12.52 -9.35
N ASN A 64 1.56 13.07 -10.48
CA ASN A 64 0.49 14.08 -10.54
C ASN A 64 -0.91 13.49 -10.43
N GLY A 65 -1.04 12.20 -10.63
CA GLY A 65 -2.32 11.51 -10.67
C GLY A 65 -2.75 11.17 -12.10
N VAL A 66 -3.42 10.04 -12.23
CA VAL A 66 -3.95 9.56 -13.51
C VAL A 66 -5.42 9.25 -13.37
N VAL A 67 -6.15 9.33 -14.48
CA VAL A 67 -7.57 8.98 -14.50
C VAL A 67 -7.69 7.46 -14.56
N ILE A 68 -8.34 6.90 -13.54
CA ILE A 68 -8.71 5.49 -13.49
C ILE A 68 -10.19 5.39 -13.11
N ASP A 69 -10.92 4.52 -13.78
CA ASP A 69 -12.37 4.36 -13.57
C ASP A 69 -13.11 5.71 -13.63
N GLY A 70 -12.69 6.58 -14.54
CA GLY A 70 -13.34 7.88 -14.79
C GLY A 70 -12.98 8.98 -13.80
N LYS A 71 -12.11 8.72 -12.83
CA LYS A 71 -11.74 9.73 -11.82
C LYS A 71 -10.23 9.79 -11.64
N LYS A 72 -9.69 11.01 -11.57
CA LYS A 72 -8.26 11.22 -11.34
C LYS A 72 -7.85 10.80 -9.93
N THR A 73 -6.72 10.09 -9.82
CA THR A 73 -6.14 9.73 -8.53
C THR A 73 -5.52 10.95 -7.85
N LEU A 74 -5.40 10.89 -6.52
CA LEU A 74 -4.67 11.91 -5.78
C LEU A 74 -3.18 11.86 -6.16
N PRO A 75 -2.44 12.97 -5.98
CA PRO A 75 -1.00 12.96 -6.17
C PRO A 75 -0.34 11.86 -5.33
N ALA A 76 0.66 11.23 -5.91
CA ALA A 76 1.40 10.14 -5.27
C ALA A 76 2.89 10.49 -5.21
N THR A 77 3.62 9.79 -4.37
CA THR A 77 5.08 9.87 -4.34
C THR A 77 5.63 8.64 -5.06
N VAL A 78 6.45 8.84 -6.07
CA VAL A 78 7.00 7.74 -6.87
C VAL A 78 8.51 7.88 -6.94
N ASN A 79 9.23 6.87 -6.48
CA ASN A 79 10.69 6.82 -6.52
C ASN A 79 11.14 5.55 -7.24
N VAL A 80 12.18 5.67 -8.06
CA VAL A 80 12.82 4.53 -8.71
C VAL A 80 13.82 3.95 -7.73
N LEU A 81 13.63 2.70 -7.32
CA LEU A 81 14.54 1.99 -6.41
C LEU A 81 15.67 1.31 -7.17
N THR A 82 15.34 0.58 -8.23
CA THR A 82 16.35 -0.07 -9.08
C THR A 82 15.87 -0.07 -10.52
N GLU A 83 16.81 0.01 -11.44
CA GLU A 83 16.55 -0.16 -12.87
C GLU A 83 17.40 -1.31 -13.38
N GLU A 84 16.76 -2.24 -14.07
CA GLU A 84 17.44 -3.36 -14.73
C GLU A 84 16.93 -3.45 -16.15
N GLU A 85 17.65 -4.16 -17.00
CA GLU A 85 17.17 -4.41 -18.35
C GLU A 85 15.85 -5.19 -18.29
N GLY A 86 14.81 -4.63 -18.87
CA GLY A 86 13.49 -5.27 -18.97
C GLY A 86 12.61 -5.12 -17.73
N ARG A 87 13.07 -4.47 -16.66
CA ARG A 87 12.21 -4.21 -15.49
C ARG A 87 12.74 -3.08 -14.63
N VAL A 88 11.83 -2.48 -13.86
CA VAL A 88 12.13 -1.40 -12.91
C VAL A 88 11.37 -1.65 -11.62
N VAL A 89 12.02 -1.42 -10.49
CA VAL A 89 11.36 -1.47 -9.18
C VAL A 89 11.11 -0.06 -8.68
N LEU A 90 9.85 0.24 -8.39
CA LEU A 90 9.40 1.53 -7.90
C LEU A 90 8.96 1.43 -6.44
N GLN A 91 9.09 2.53 -5.72
CA GLN A 91 8.37 2.74 -4.46
C GLN A 91 7.28 3.75 -4.73
N ILE A 92 6.03 3.37 -4.49
CA ILE A 92 4.87 4.24 -4.70
C ILE A 92 4.14 4.41 -3.37
N VAL A 93 3.95 5.67 -2.97
CA VAL A 93 3.16 6.02 -1.78
C VAL A 93 1.88 6.70 -2.24
N ILE A 94 0.75 6.12 -1.87
CA ILE A 94 -0.57 6.69 -2.16
C ILE A 94 -1.30 7.00 -0.85
N ARG A 95 -2.24 7.94 -0.90
CA ARG A 95 -3.04 8.36 0.26
C ARG A 95 -4.53 8.14 0.05
N GLU A 96 -4.84 7.10 -0.67
CA GLU A 96 -6.20 6.62 -0.92
C GLU A 96 -6.12 5.12 -1.14
N GLY A 97 -7.24 4.46 -1.26
CA GLY A 97 -7.25 3.00 -1.40
C GLY A 97 -8.34 2.54 -2.34
N ARG A 98 -8.30 3.02 -3.58
CA ARG A 98 -9.28 2.61 -4.60
C ARG A 98 -8.99 1.18 -5.07
N ASN A 99 -10.03 0.51 -5.57
CA ASN A 99 -9.91 -0.87 -6.04
C ASN A 99 -8.77 -1.04 -7.06
N ARG A 100 -7.79 -1.91 -6.75
CA ARG A 100 -6.64 -2.22 -7.60
C ARG A 100 -5.92 -0.97 -8.13
N GLN A 101 -5.83 0.05 -7.30
CA GLN A 101 -5.38 1.39 -7.72
C GLN A 101 -4.00 1.40 -8.36
N ILE A 102 -3.00 0.81 -7.71
CA ILE A 102 -1.62 0.82 -8.23
C ILE A 102 -1.55 0.16 -9.60
N ARG A 103 -2.23 -0.98 -9.76
CA ARG A 103 -2.25 -1.71 -11.05
C ARG A 103 -2.89 -0.88 -12.14
N LYS A 104 -4.03 -0.25 -11.84
CA LYS A 104 -4.74 0.58 -12.81
C LYS A 104 -3.94 1.83 -13.18
N MET A 105 -3.28 2.47 -12.20
CA MET A 105 -2.42 3.63 -12.46
C MET A 105 -1.27 3.25 -13.40
N CYS A 106 -0.57 2.17 -13.12
CA CYS A 106 0.54 1.71 -13.95
C CYS A 106 0.08 1.34 -15.36
N GLU A 107 -1.02 0.60 -15.47
CA GLU A 107 -1.59 0.23 -16.77
C GLU A 107 -2.00 1.46 -17.58
N ALA A 108 -2.55 2.48 -16.91
CA ALA A 108 -2.98 3.72 -17.58
C ALA A 108 -1.84 4.48 -18.24
N VAL A 109 -0.61 4.31 -17.75
CA VAL A 109 0.59 4.94 -18.35
C VAL A 109 1.41 3.96 -19.16
N GLY A 110 0.87 2.76 -19.43
CA GLY A 110 1.50 1.79 -20.32
C GLY A 110 2.54 0.88 -19.67
N LEU A 111 2.46 0.70 -18.36
CA LEU A 111 3.36 -0.19 -17.63
C LEU A 111 2.65 -1.48 -17.23
N GLU A 112 3.36 -2.60 -17.31
CA GLU A 112 2.89 -3.88 -16.80
C GLU A 112 3.40 -4.08 -15.38
N VAL A 113 2.51 -4.42 -14.45
CA VAL A 113 2.88 -4.72 -13.06
C VAL A 113 3.21 -6.20 -12.96
N ALA A 114 4.49 -6.52 -12.73
CA ALA A 114 4.95 -7.89 -12.56
C ALA A 114 4.84 -8.36 -11.11
N ARG A 115 5.03 -7.46 -10.13
CA ARG A 115 4.93 -7.77 -8.71
C ARG A 115 4.46 -6.54 -7.95
N LEU A 116 3.60 -6.75 -6.97
CA LEU A 116 3.07 -5.68 -6.13
C LEU A 116 3.09 -6.13 -4.67
N ARG A 117 3.79 -5.37 -3.83
CA ARG A 117 3.93 -5.68 -2.40
C ARG A 117 3.69 -4.44 -1.56
N ARG A 118 2.76 -4.52 -0.61
CA ARG A 118 2.55 -3.42 0.34
C ARG A 118 3.56 -3.53 1.46
N THR A 119 4.38 -2.50 1.65
CA THR A 119 5.49 -2.49 2.61
C THR A 119 5.22 -1.65 3.84
N ALA A 120 4.25 -0.73 3.79
CA ALA A 120 3.87 0.07 4.95
C ALA A 120 2.43 0.53 4.86
N ILE A 121 1.82 0.73 6.02
CA ILE A 121 0.52 1.36 6.21
C ILE A 121 0.76 2.47 7.24
N GLY A 122 0.71 3.75 6.79
CA GLY A 122 1.11 4.86 7.62
C GLY A 122 2.51 4.65 8.18
N PRO A 123 2.71 4.80 9.48
CA PRO A 123 4.02 4.64 10.10
C PRO A 123 4.44 3.18 10.34
N VAL A 124 3.54 2.21 10.13
CA VAL A 124 3.83 0.79 10.39
C VAL A 124 4.47 0.16 9.17
N LYS A 125 5.67 -0.40 9.34
CA LYS A 125 6.45 -1.01 8.27
C LYS A 125 6.45 -2.53 8.40
N LEU A 126 6.40 -3.21 7.25
CA LEU A 126 6.51 -4.67 7.18
C LEU A 126 7.87 -5.14 7.70
N GLY A 127 8.95 -4.42 7.36
CA GLY A 127 10.30 -4.76 7.78
C GLY A 127 10.71 -6.16 7.34
N MET A 128 11.27 -6.91 8.28
CA MET A 128 11.81 -8.25 8.05
C MET A 128 10.79 -9.38 8.34
N LEU A 129 9.53 -9.05 8.55
CA LEU A 129 8.51 -10.04 8.83
C LEU A 129 8.34 -10.97 7.63
N LYS A 130 8.44 -12.26 7.86
CA LYS A 130 8.37 -13.27 6.79
C LYS A 130 6.93 -13.52 6.35
N PRO A 131 6.70 -13.82 5.05
CA PRO A 131 5.37 -14.19 4.57
C PRO A 131 4.75 -15.32 5.40
N GLY A 132 3.46 -15.22 5.65
CA GLY A 132 2.72 -16.21 6.41
C GLY A 132 2.90 -16.13 7.91
N THR A 133 3.66 -15.17 8.41
CA THR A 133 3.88 -14.96 9.84
C THR A 133 3.21 -13.66 10.30
N TYR A 134 3.07 -13.53 11.62
CA TYR A 134 2.53 -12.31 12.20
C TYR A 134 3.35 -11.90 13.43
N ARG A 135 3.20 -10.65 13.82
CA ARG A 135 3.69 -10.12 15.10
C ARG A 135 2.69 -9.12 15.64
N GLU A 136 2.77 -8.87 16.93
CA GLU A 136 1.99 -7.78 17.52
C GLU A 136 2.66 -6.44 17.22
N LEU A 137 1.84 -5.40 17.08
CA LEU A 137 2.36 -4.04 16.98
C LEU A 137 2.88 -3.59 18.34
N THR A 138 3.94 -2.78 18.32
CA THR A 138 4.43 -2.14 19.53
C THR A 138 3.47 -1.03 19.98
N ALA A 139 3.55 -0.63 21.25
CA ALA A 139 2.76 0.48 21.75
C ALA A 139 3.03 1.77 20.97
N GLU A 140 4.28 1.98 20.57
CA GLU A 140 4.67 3.14 19.75
C GLU A 140 4.03 3.11 18.36
N GLU A 141 3.98 1.95 17.73
CA GLU A 141 3.32 1.78 16.43
C GLU A 141 1.81 2.05 16.53
N ILE A 142 1.16 1.55 17.57
CA ILE A 142 -0.27 1.79 17.80
C ILE A 142 -0.52 3.28 18.00
N LYS A 143 0.29 3.94 18.82
CA LYS A 143 0.17 5.38 19.07
C LYS A 143 0.37 6.18 17.78
N ALA A 144 1.36 5.81 16.97
CA ALA A 144 1.63 6.47 15.70
C ALA A 144 0.47 6.31 14.71
N LEU A 145 -0.15 5.12 14.65
CA LEU A 145 -1.34 4.90 13.83
C LEU A 145 -2.52 5.75 14.29
N ARG A 146 -2.77 5.81 15.60
CA ARG A 146 -3.84 6.64 16.16
C ARG A 146 -3.63 8.11 15.83
N ASN A 147 -2.41 8.60 15.95
CA ASN A 147 -2.06 9.97 15.58
C ASN A 147 -2.29 10.22 14.09
N ALA A 148 -1.94 9.25 13.25
CA ALA A 148 -2.10 9.37 11.80
C ALA A 148 -3.56 9.50 11.36
N VAL A 149 -4.51 8.97 12.15
CA VAL A 149 -5.96 9.09 11.87
C VAL A 149 -6.65 10.15 12.72
N GLY A 150 -5.89 10.98 13.42
CA GLY A 150 -6.42 12.11 14.18
C GLY A 150 -7.00 11.77 15.55
N GLU A 151 -6.61 10.65 16.10
CA GLU A 151 -7.04 10.26 17.46
C GLU A 151 -6.06 10.70 18.53
#